data_c7fe0c0fe4977e4098aaa13367fb6066
#
_entry.id   c7fe0c0fe4977e4098aaa13367fb6066
#
_cell.length_a   1.000
_cell.length_b   1.000
_cell.length_c   1.000
_cell.angle_alpha   90.00
_cell.angle_beta   90.00
_cell.angle_gamma   90.00
#
_symmetry.space_group_name_H-M   'P 1'
#
loop_
_entity.id
_entity.type
_entity.pdbx_description
1 polymer ?
#
loop_
_entity_poly.entity_id
_entity_poly.type
_entity_poly.pdbx_seq_one_letter_code
_entity_poly.pdbx_strand_id
1 'polypeptide(L)'
;MSGASAVSAARNAACGRHWKWAPSLTRXXXXAGSIEEAVSGTDIVFLATPVRSLLAMARQALVASGPACIVTDMGSTKSSLMAALSPAEEKRFIGGHPVCGAETAGVVNAREELFDNATWFLTSGQGIDPSNYERLHGFIAGVGAVPTAIDPDAHDRIMALVSHLPHVLSNSTMNQVGGVNLDGREALLSAGPSFRDLTRTAGSNPQVWTDIFMENSRWLAEALRDHRDSIDRILEAVESGNEAFLTGMITEAAANRNRMLEAEHLAPSELFVVKVPVFDRPGVLSQVTVALGNAGINIEDLAFHRISIEQGGVLSLVVSGSDTGDRAVELLRGLNYDAVAVPFTNAEAG
;
A
#
# COMPACT_ATOMS: atom_id res chain seq x y z
N MET A 1 -4.37 2.21 29.63
CA MET A 1 -3.44 3.13 28.99
C MET A 1 -4.11 3.64 27.71
N SER A 2 -4.37 4.92 27.66
CA SER A 2 -5.23 5.56 26.67
C SER A 2 -4.65 5.48 25.27
N GLY A 3 -5.32 4.73 24.39
CA GLY A 3 -5.06 4.83 22.96
C GLY A 3 -5.48 6.20 22.48
N ALA A 4 -4.53 7.02 22.09
CA ALA A 4 -4.83 8.31 21.49
C ALA A 4 -5.47 8.09 20.13
N SER A 5 -6.77 8.33 20.05
CA SER A 5 -7.50 8.32 18.78
C SER A 5 -7.07 9.54 17.98
N ALA A 6 -6.46 9.31 16.81
CA ALA A 6 -6.10 10.41 15.94
C ALA A 6 -7.34 10.84 15.13
N VAL A 7 -7.92 11.96 15.51
CA VAL A 7 -8.93 12.66 14.71
C VAL A 7 -8.22 13.82 14.01
N SER A 8 -8.15 13.81 12.71
CA SER A 8 -7.59 14.90 11.93
C SER A 8 -8.73 15.75 11.35
N ALA A 9 -8.69 17.05 11.58
CA ALA A 9 -9.72 17.99 11.14
C ALA A 9 -9.10 19.06 10.22
N ALA A 10 -9.68 19.24 9.04
CA ALA A 10 -9.29 20.27 8.09
C ALA A 10 -10.29 21.43 8.14
N ARG A 11 -9.81 22.68 8.24
CA ARG A 11 -10.61 23.88 8.17
C ARG A 11 -10.48 24.56 6.82
N ASN A 12 -11.60 24.97 6.27
CA ASN A 12 -11.69 25.66 4.99
C ASN A 12 -11.05 27.05 5.07
N ALA A 13 -10.07 27.30 4.22
CA ALA A 13 -9.61 28.67 3.93
C ALA A 13 -10.26 29.04 2.59
N ALA A 14 -11.17 29.99 2.65
CA ALA A 14 -12.04 30.34 1.53
C ALA A 14 -11.30 30.78 0.26
N CYS A 15 -11.77 30.26 -0.83
CA CYS A 15 -11.74 30.81 -2.19
C CYS A 15 -10.40 31.02 -2.89
N GLY A 16 -10.18 30.20 -3.92
CA GLY A 16 -9.11 30.37 -4.91
C GLY A 16 -8.68 29.00 -5.45
N ARG A 17 -8.70 28.84 -6.74
CA ARG A 17 -8.58 27.58 -7.50
C ARG A 17 -7.23 26.84 -7.37
N HIS A 18 -6.56 26.92 -6.25
CA HIS A 18 -5.41 26.08 -5.94
C HIS A 18 -5.40 25.85 -4.44
N TRP A 19 -5.68 24.62 -4.05
CA TRP A 19 -5.44 24.14 -2.68
C TRP A 19 -3.92 24.18 -2.47
N LYS A 20 -3.39 25.31 -2.07
CA LYS A 20 -2.04 25.29 -1.51
C LYS A 20 -2.19 24.80 -0.08
N TRP A 21 -1.66 23.66 0.18
CA TRP A 21 -1.40 23.21 1.54
C TRP A 21 -0.57 24.33 2.19
N ALA A 22 -1.21 25.23 2.85
CA ALA A 22 -0.50 26.11 3.78
C ALA A 22 -0.29 25.28 5.04
N PRO A 23 0.93 24.95 5.41
CA PRO A 23 1.14 24.28 6.69
C PRO A 23 0.94 25.29 7.81
N SER A 24 -0.30 25.62 8.11
CA SER A 24 -0.61 26.11 9.44
C SER A 24 -0.69 24.89 10.38
N LEU A 25 0.28 24.02 10.27
CA LEU A 25 0.54 22.91 11.20
C LEU A 25 0.99 23.43 12.57
N THR A 26 0.62 24.64 12.91
CA THR A 26 0.84 25.21 14.24
C THR A 26 -0.14 24.67 15.28
N ARG A 27 -1.04 23.76 14.89
CA ARG A 27 -1.93 23.07 15.86
C ARG A 27 -1.86 21.55 15.61
N UNK A 28 -0.90 21.19 15.69
CA UNK A 28 -0.73 19.81 15.51
C UNK A 28 -1.11 19.11 16.74
N UNK A 29 -1.62 18.38 16.60
CA UNK A 29 -1.97 17.69 17.60
C UNK A 29 -2.57 18.47 18.74
N UNK A 30 -3.23 18.99 18.43
CA UNK A 30 -3.81 19.52 19.36
C UNK A 30 -4.50 18.47 19.93
N UNK A 31 -4.19 18.07 20.49
CA UNK A 31 -4.80 17.18 21.19
C UNK A 31 -5.95 17.84 21.71
N ALA A 32 -6.87 17.61 21.28
CA ALA A 32 -8.14 18.01 21.85
C ALA A 32 -8.50 17.10 23.04
N GLY A 33 -9.07 17.69 24.05
CA GLY A 33 -9.46 16.92 25.24
C GLY A 33 -10.67 16.01 25.02
N SER A 34 -11.41 16.23 23.93
CA SER A 34 -12.59 15.41 23.59
C SER A 34 -12.86 15.46 22.09
N ILE A 35 -13.72 14.55 21.63
CA ILE A 35 -14.17 14.54 20.22
C ILE A 35 -14.91 15.84 19.90
N GLU A 36 -15.75 16.31 20.77
CA GLU A 36 -16.51 17.55 20.59
C GLU A 36 -15.59 18.74 20.32
N GLU A 37 -14.52 18.84 21.08
CA GLU A 37 -13.51 19.89 20.87
C GLU A 37 -12.77 19.70 19.53
N ALA A 38 -12.43 18.46 19.19
CA ALA A 38 -11.68 18.14 17.98
C ALA A 38 -12.48 18.47 16.70
N VAL A 39 -13.80 18.19 16.70
CA VAL A 39 -14.61 18.32 15.49
C VAL A 39 -15.37 19.66 15.41
N SER A 40 -15.24 20.52 16.44
CA SER A 40 -15.97 21.79 16.47
C SER A 40 -15.53 22.73 15.34
N GLY A 41 -16.48 23.14 14.50
CA GLY A 41 -16.24 24.07 13.40
C GLY A 41 -15.42 23.50 12.24
N THR A 42 -15.36 22.16 12.13
CA THR A 42 -14.65 21.49 11.01
C THR A 42 -15.59 21.23 9.84
N ASP A 43 -15.02 21.19 8.63
CA ASP A 43 -15.75 20.88 7.40
C ASP A 43 -15.70 19.39 7.08
N ILE A 44 -14.57 18.72 7.39
CA ILE A 44 -14.36 17.29 7.14
C ILE A 44 -13.62 16.69 8.34
N VAL A 45 -14.07 15.54 8.80
CA VAL A 45 -13.41 14.77 9.87
C VAL A 45 -12.94 13.43 9.29
N PHE A 46 -11.66 13.13 9.40
CA PHE A 46 -11.06 11.85 9.01
C PHE A 46 -10.82 11.00 10.25
N LEU A 47 -11.41 9.80 10.29
CA LEU A 47 -11.26 8.85 11.38
C LEU A 47 -10.15 7.85 11.02
N ALA A 48 -9.01 7.97 11.68
CA ALA A 48 -7.84 7.09 11.48
C ALA A 48 -7.61 6.24 12.74
N THR A 49 -8.63 5.49 13.14
CA THR A 49 -8.61 4.61 14.33
C THR A 49 -8.68 3.15 13.88
N PRO A 50 -8.35 2.19 14.76
CA PRO A 50 -8.50 0.77 14.42
C PRO A 50 -9.91 0.45 13.93
N VAL A 51 -10.03 -0.45 12.95
CA VAL A 51 -11.29 -0.71 12.21
C VAL A 51 -12.45 -1.03 13.14
N ARG A 52 -12.23 -1.77 14.22
CA ARG A 52 -13.28 -2.12 15.20
C ARG A 52 -13.84 -0.94 15.99
N SER A 53 -13.09 0.15 16.09
CA SER A 53 -13.58 1.34 16.81
C SER A 53 -14.24 2.36 15.88
N LEU A 54 -14.16 2.18 14.57
CA LEU A 54 -14.63 3.18 13.58
C LEU A 54 -16.11 3.51 13.74
N LEU A 55 -16.98 2.52 13.89
CA LEU A 55 -18.42 2.77 14.01
C LEU A 55 -18.77 3.65 15.21
N ALA A 56 -18.18 3.33 16.36
CA ALA A 56 -18.41 4.12 17.58
C ALA A 56 -17.89 5.55 17.42
N MET A 57 -16.68 5.68 16.84
CA MET A 57 -16.07 6.99 16.60
C MET A 57 -16.86 7.79 15.55
N ALA A 58 -17.35 7.14 14.49
CA ALA A 58 -18.16 7.78 13.46
C ALA A 58 -19.43 8.38 14.06
N ARG A 59 -20.14 7.61 14.87
CA ARG A 59 -21.36 8.08 15.55
C ARG A 59 -21.08 9.28 16.47
N GLN A 60 -20.01 9.21 17.26
CA GLN A 60 -19.63 10.31 18.14
C GLN A 60 -19.29 11.57 17.32
N ALA A 61 -18.50 11.41 16.24
CA ALA A 61 -18.13 12.52 15.37
C ALA A 61 -19.33 13.13 14.66
N LEU A 62 -20.27 12.29 14.18
CA LEU A 62 -21.50 12.76 13.51
C LEU A 62 -22.41 13.55 14.46
N VAL A 63 -22.49 13.12 15.72
CA VAL A 63 -23.29 13.83 16.73
C VAL A 63 -22.63 15.15 17.13
N ALA A 64 -21.31 15.13 17.31
CA ALA A 64 -20.56 16.28 17.84
C ALA A 64 -20.26 17.36 16.78
N SER A 65 -20.23 16.98 15.50
CA SER A 65 -19.88 17.93 14.41
C SER A 65 -21.13 18.67 13.91
N GLY A 66 -20.90 19.81 13.26
CA GLY A 66 -21.96 20.61 12.66
C GLY A 66 -22.68 19.89 11.51
N PRO A 67 -23.92 20.32 11.20
CA PRO A 67 -24.76 19.61 10.20
C PRO A 67 -24.16 19.59 8.78
N ALA A 68 -23.27 20.49 8.44
CA ALA A 68 -22.61 20.54 7.13
C ALA A 68 -21.26 19.80 7.12
N CYS A 69 -20.84 19.25 8.25
CA CYS A 69 -19.57 18.53 8.36
C CYS A 69 -19.68 17.12 7.78
N ILE A 70 -18.71 16.75 6.95
CA ILE A 70 -18.58 15.39 6.40
C ILE A 70 -17.71 14.57 7.36
N VAL A 71 -18.13 13.34 7.64
CA VAL A 71 -17.29 12.40 8.41
C VAL A 71 -16.88 11.27 7.46
N THR A 72 -15.61 10.96 7.44
CA THR A 72 -15.05 9.86 6.64
C THR A 72 -14.04 9.09 7.48
N ASP A 73 -13.73 7.86 7.06
CA ASP A 73 -12.71 7.06 7.73
C ASP A 73 -11.56 6.73 6.77
N MET A 74 -10.53 6.07 7.30
CA MET A 74 -9.36 5.61 6.56
C MET A 74 -9.12 4.12 6.80
N GLY A 75 -10.14 3.40 7.23
CA GLY A 75 -10.02 1.99 7.59
C GLY A 75 -9.91 1.05 6.40
N SER A 76 -9.37 -0.13 6.65
CA SER A 76 -9.10 -1.13 5.61
C SER A 76 -10.31 -2.02 5.28
N THR A 77 -11.44 -1.86 5.98
CA THR A 77 -12.68 -2.60 5.75
C THR A 77 -13.86 -1.64 5.72
N LYS A 78 -14.89 -1.93 4.92
CA LYS A 78 -16.02 -1.02 4.70
C LYS A 78 -17.39 -1.63 5.00
N SER A 79 -17.62 -2.91 4.66
CA SER A 79 -18.96 -3.50 4.65
C SER A 79 -19.67 -3.39 6.00
N SER A 80 -19.02 -3.84 7.08
CA SER A 80 -19.63 -3.87 8.41
C SER A 80 -19.95 -2.46 8.91
N LEU A 81 -19.04 -1.52 8.68
CA LEU A 81 -19.22 -0.13 9.07
C LEU A 81 -20.40 0.51 8.33
N MET A 82 -20.42 0.39 7.00
CA MET A 82 -21.47 1.01 6.17
C MET A 82 -22.84 0.40 6.46
N ALA A 83 -22.90 -0.93 6.62
CA ALA A 83 -24.16 -1.62 6.92
C ALA A 83 -24.76 -1.27 8.29
N ALA A 84 -23.92 -0.79 9.21
CA ALA A 84 -24.37 -0.45 10.57
C ALA A 84 -24.86 1.00 10.70
N LEU A 85 -24.69 1.83 9.66
CA LEU A 85 -25.12 3.22 9.70
C LEU A 85 -26.63 3.32 9.45
N SER A 86 -27.29 4.23 10.15
CA SER A 86 -28.68 4.59 9.90
C SER A 86 -28.79 5.52 8.68
N PRO A 87 -29.96 5.61 8.03
CA PRO A 87 -30.14 6.53 6.91
C PRO A 87 -29.83 8.01 7.24
N ALA A 88 -29.98 8.40 8.50
CA ALA A 88 -29.63 9.76 8.93
C ALA A 88 -28.12 9.96 9.00
N GLU A 89 -27.39 8.94 9.45
CA GLU A 89 -25.92 8.96 9.52
C GLU A 89 -25.30 8.91 8.12
N GLU A 90 -25.89 8.14 7.19
CA GLU A 90 -25.43 8.03 5.80
C GLU A 90 -25.39 9.37 5.05
N LYS A 91 -26.23 10.34 5.45
CA LYS A 91 -26.28 11.64 4.77
C LYS A 91 -24.95 12.40 4.81
N ARG A 92 -24.13 12.15 5.84
CA ARG A 92 -22.90 12.88 6.08
C ARG A 92 -21.70 11.98 6.28
N PHE A 93 -21.88 10.65 6.20
CA PHE A 93 -20.77 9.69 6.33
C PHE A 93 -20.44 9.10 4.96
N ILE A 94 -19.16 9.13 4.60
CA ILE A 94 -18.63 8.50 3.40
C ILE A 94 -17.46 7.63 3.84
N GLY A 95 -17.57 6.34 3.63
CA GLY A 95 -16.44 5.45 3.95
C GLY A 95 -15.27 5.71 3.04
N GLY A 96 -14.08 5.76 3.61
CA GLY A 96 -12.85 5.99 2.87
C GLY A 96 -11.82 4.91 3.16
N HIS A 97 -10.96 4.64 2.17
CA HIS A 97 -9.79 3.77 2.36
C HIS A 97 -8.69 4.17 1.37
N PRO A 98 -7.67 4.91 1.81
CA PRO A 98 -6.49 5.14 0.97
C PRO A 98 -5.68 3.84 0.89
N VAL A 99 -5.52 3.31 -0.33
CA VAL A 99 -4.70 2.11 -0.56
C VAL A 99 -3.26 2.56 -0.73
N CYS A 100 -2.66 2.86 0.40
CA CYS A 100 -1.27 3.29 0.50
C CYS A 100 -0.74 2.78 1.84
N GLY A 101 0.56 2.74 1.99
CA GLY A 101 1.10 2.29 3.25
C GLY A 101 2.60 2.35 3.31
N ALA A 102 3.08 2.49 4.53
CA ALA A 102 4.46 2.30 4.87
C ALA A 102 4.54 1.17 5.89
N GLU A 103 5.59 0.40 5.84
CA GLU A 103 5.81 -0.69 6.79
C GLU A 103 6.11 -0.16 8.20
N THR A 104 6.45 1.12 8.27
CA THR A 104 6.81 1.79 9.53
C THR A 104 5.61 2.58 10.07
N ALA A 105 5.24 2.30 11.31
CA ALA A 105 4.15 3.00 11.99
C ALA A 105 4.64 4.29 12.67
N GLY A 106 3.71 5.20 12.89
CA GLY A 106 3.93 6.40 13.69
C GLY A 106 4.08 7.67 12.86
N VAL A 107 3.67 8.79 13.46
CA VAL A 107 3.63 10.10 12.81
C VAL A 107 5.01 10.58 12.33
N VAL A 108 6.08 10.10 12.96
CA VAL A 108 7.46 10.46 12.55
C VAL A 108 7.82 9.93 11.16
N ASN A 109 7.07 8.95 10.67
CA ASN A 109 7.26 8.36 9.34
C ASN A 109 6.26 8.90 8.31
N ALA A 110 5.44 9.88 8.69
CA ALA A 110 4.48 10.49 7.77
C ALA A 110 5.23 11.29 6.68
N ARG A 111 4.79 11.13 5.44
CA ARG A 111 5.31 11.85 4.29
C ARG A 111 4.14 12.42 3.50
N GLU A 112 4.32 13.61 2.94
CA GLU A 112 3.23 14.26 2.18
C GLU A 112 2.90 13.51 0.89
N GLU A 113 3.90 12.85 0.28
CA GLU A 113 3.75 12.10 -0.96
C GLU A 113 3.05 10.74 -0.78
N LEU A 114 2.71 10.37 0.46
CA LEU A 114 2.11 9.06 0.76
C LEU A 114 0.83 8.78 -0.04
N PHE A 115 0.10 9.83 -0.37
CA PHE A 115 -1.17 9.73 -1.09
C PHE A 115 -1.04 9.99 -2.60
N ASP A 116 0.11 10.45 -3.09
CA ASP A 116 0.27 10.81 -4.51
C ASP A 116 -0.02 9.60 -5.41
N ASN A 117 -1.01 9.77 -6.28
CA ASN A 117 -1.51 8.74 -7.20
C ASN A 117 -2.09 7.48 -6.52
N ALA A 118 -2.17 7.46 -5.18
CA ALA A 118 -2.74 6.32 -4.47
C ALA A 118 -4.25 6.24 -4.71
N THR A 119 -4.76 5.06 -5.00
CA THR A 119 -6.20 4.83 -5.05
C THR A 119 -6.80 5.10 -3.67
N TRP A 120 -7.80 5.97 -3.62
CA TRP A 120 -8.55 6.22 -2.39
C TRP A 120 -9.99 5.78 -2.63
N PHE A 121 -10.32 4.59 -2.15
CA PHE A 121 -11.68 4.09 -2.29
C PHE A 121 -12.66 4.92 -1.48
N LEU A 122 -13.81 5.24 -2.09
CA LEU A 122 -14.92 5.92 -1.45
C LEU A 122 -16.17 5.04 -1.55
N THR A 123 -16.79 4.77 -0.40
CA THR A 123 -18.03 4.01 -0.32
C THR A 123 -19.11 4.89 0.29
N SER A 124 -20.30 4.87 -0.26
CA SER A 124 -21.40 5.67 0.25
C SER A 124 -22.69 4.86 0.33
N GLY A 125 -23.52 5.19 1.30
CA GLY A 125 -24.87 4.67 1.38
C GLY A 125 -25.78 5.36 0.38
N GLN A 126 -26.98 4.80 0.16
CA GLN A 126 -27.97 5.38 -0.75
C GLN A 126 -28.49 6.74 -0.28
N GLY A 127 -28.33 7.04 1.01
CA GLY A 127 -28.79 8.29 1.60
C GLY A 127 -27.83 9.46 1.51
N ILE A 128 -26.65 9.29 0.90
CA ILE A 128 -25.62 10.34 0.85
C ILE A 128 -26.13 11.60 0.12
N ASP A 129 -25.79 12.77 0.66
CA ASP A 129 -25.97 14.03 -0.05
C ASP A 129 -24.89 14.12 -1.15
N PRO A 130 -25.28 14.22 -2.42
CA PRO A 130 -24.29 14.29 -3.51
C PRO A 130 -23.27 15.43 -3.34
N SER A 131 -23.69 16.57 -2.78
CA SER A 131 -22.77 17.68 -2.57
C SER A 131 -21.66 17.34 -1.56
N ASN A 132 -21.98 16.53 -0.54
CA ASN A 132 -20.98 16.04 0.41
C ASN A 132 -19.99 15.09 -0.27
N TYR A 133 -20.50 14.22 -1.14
CA TYR A 133 -19.64 13.31 -1.90
C TYR A 133 -18.67 14.11 -2.80
N GLU A 134 -19.19 15.08 -3.55
CA GLU A 134 -18.37 15.93 -4.43
C GLU A 134 -17.30 16.70 -3.65
N ARG A 135 -17.65 17.23 -2.47
CA ARG A 135 -16.69 17.97 -1.61
C ARG A 135 -15.55 17.06 -1.13
N LEU A 136 -15.89 15.85 -0.64
CA LEU A 136 -14.86 14.91 -0.17
C LEU A 136 -14.01 14.42 -1.35
N HIS A 137 -14.65 14.07 -2.47
CA HIS A 137 -13.96 13.66 -3.71
C HIS A 137 -12.95 14.73 -4.14
N GLY A 138 -13.40 16.01 -4.21
CA GLY A 138 -12.53 17.13 -4.59
C GLY A 138 -11.37 17.33 -3.60
N PHE A 139 -11.62 17.15 -2.31
CA PHE A 139 -10.57 17.25 -1.29
C PHE A 139 -9.51 16.15 -1.51
N ILE A 140 -9.94 14.90 -1.69
CA ILE A 140 -9.05 13.74 -1.87
C ILE A 140 -8.23 13.89 -3.16
N ALA A 141 -8.85 14.33 -4.26
CA ALA A 141 -8.12 14.64 -5.49
C ALA A 141 -7.12 15.79 -5.28
N GLY A 142 -7.47 16.77 -4.45
CA GLY A 142 -6.61 17.91 -4.13
C GLY A 142 -5.37 17.54 -3.30
N VAL A 143 -5.39 16.42 -2.60
CA VAL A 143 -4.18 15.92 -1.88
C VAL A 143 -3.36 14.95 -2.74
N GLY A 144 -3.69 14.82 -4.03
CA GLY A 144 -2.90 14.01 -4.97
C GLY A 144 -3.35 12.57 -5.13
N ALA A 145 -4.36 12.12 -4.36
CA ALA A 145 -4.88 10.75 -4.47
C ALA A 145 -5.91 10.63 -5.59
N VAL A 146 -6.24 9.39 -5.96
CA VAL A 146 -7.23 9.06 -7.01
C VAL A 146 -8.51 8.54 -6.35
N PRO A 147 -9.52 9.41 -6.09
CA PRO A 147 -10.75 8.95 -5.47
C PRO A 147 -11.54 8.04 -6.41
N THR A 148 -11.87 6.85 -5.94
CA THR A 148 -12.51 5.80 -6.72
C THR A 148 -13.75 5.28 -5.99
N ALA A 149 -14.91 5.48 -6.59
CA ALA A 149 -16.18 5.00 -6.02
C ALA A 149 -16.26 3.47 -6.10
N ILE A 150 -16.71 2.84 -5.01
CA ILE A 150 -16.86 1.39 -4.96
C ILE A 150 -17.98 1.01 -3.98
N ASP A 151 -18.68 -0.08 -4.26
CA ASP A 151 -19.62 -0.68 -3.32
C ASP A 151 -18.87 -1.25 -2.11
N PRO A 152 -19.36 -1.08 -0.87
CA PRO A 152 -18.64 -1.55 0.32
C PRO A 152 -18.33 -3.05 0.34
N ASP A 153 -19.24 -3.89 -0.17
CA ASP A 153 -19.04 -5.34 -0.18
C ASP A 153 -18.03 -5.72 -1.26
N ALA A 154 -18.11 -5.07 -2.44
CA ALA A 154 -17.10 -5.23 -3.51
C ALA A 154 -15.71 -4.80 -3.05
N HIS A 155 -15.61 -3.69 -2.29
CA HIS A 155 -14.36 -3.23 -1.69
C HIS A 155 -13.74 -4.32 -0.80
N ASP A 156 -14.53 -4.85 0.15
CA ASP A 156 -14.02 -5.82 1.11
C ASP A 156 -13.64 -7.14 0.44
N ARG A 157 -14.37 -7.53 -0.62
CA ARG A 157 -14.03 -8.71 -1.41
C ARG A 157 -12.70 -8.53 -2.15
N ILE A 158 -12.48 -7.37 -2.78
CA ILE A 158 -11.21 -7.06 -3.44
C ILE A 158 -10.08 -7.06 -2.41
N MET A 159 -10.26 -6.37 -1.28
CA MET A 159 -9.23 -6.31 -0.23
C MET A 159 -8.89 -7.69 0.34
N ALA A 160 -9.88 -8.58 0.44
CA ALA A 160 -9.63 -9.97 0.86
C ALA A 160 -8.63 -10.67 -0.07
N LEU A 161 -8.76 -10.43 -1.38
CA LEU A 161 -7.92 -11.08 -2.40
C LEU A 161 -6.54 -10.44 -2.54
N VAL A 162 -6.47 -9.09 -2.58
CA VAL A 162 -5.22 -8.40 -2.96
C VAL A 162 -4.39 -7.93 -1.75
N SER A 163 -4.97 -8.00 -0.55
CA SER A 163 -4.30 -7.53 0.67
C SER A 163 -4.33 -8.57 1.79
N HIS A 164 -5.52 -9.03 2.20
CA HIS A 164 -5.65 -9.86 3.40
C HIS A 164 -5.13 -11.28 3.18
N LEU A 165 -5.48 -11.92 2.06
CA LEU A 165 -4.96 -13.25 1.71
C LEU A 165 -3.43 -13.24 1.57
N PRO A 166 -2.81 -12.32 0.80
CA PRO A 166 -1.35 -12.23 0.78
C PRO A 166 -0.72 -12.11 2.16
N HIS A 167 -1.34 -11.33 3.06
CA HIS A 167 -0.82 -11.17 4.42
C HIS A 167 -0.90 -12.47 5.23
N VAL A 168 -2.00 -13.23 5.10
CA VAL A 168 -2.13 -14.55 5.75
C VAL A 168 -1.06 -15.50 5.21
N LEU A 169 -0.86 -15.52 3.88
CA LEU A 169 0.13 -16.40 3.25
C LEU A 169 1.55 -16.03 3.67
N SER A 170 1.86 -14.75 3.76
CA SER A 170 3.13 -14.25 4.27
C SER A 170 3.42 -14.81 5.68
N ASN A 171 2.46 -14.65 6.60
CA ASN A 171 2.59 -15.15 7.98
C ASN A 171 2.70 -16.68 8.02
N SER A 172 1.86 -17.38 7.25
CA SER A 172 1.82 -18.85 7.21
C SER A 172 3.16 -19.39 6.70
N THR A 173 3.67 -18.85 5.60
CA THR A 173 4.95 -19.25 5.00
C THR A 173 6.12 -19.01 5.95
N MET A 174 6.14 -17.85 6.60
CA MET A 174 7.18 -17.52 7.58
C MET A 174 7.16 -18.52 8.75
N ASN A 175 5.96 -18.81 9.29
CA ASN A 175 5.82 -19.74 10.41
C ASN A 175 6.16 -21.18 10.01
N GLN A 176 5.84 -21.59 8.76
CA GLN A 176 6.16 -22.92 8.26
C GLN A 176 7.67 -23.16 8.25
N VAL A 177 8.46 -22.14 7.91
CA VAL A 177 9.92 -22.26 7.82
C VAL A 177 10.61 -21.97 9.17
N GLY A 178 9.95 -21.17 10.02
CA GLY A 178 10.54 -20.63 11.25
C GLY A 178 11.12 -21.63 12.23
N GLY A 179 10.58 -22.85 12.28
CA GLY A 179 11.05 -23.91 13.19
C GLY A 179 11.85 -25.01 12.50
N VAL A 180 12.14 -24.87 11.20
CA VAL A 180 12.77 -25.95 10.43
C VAL A 180 14.29 -25.92 10.59
N ASN A 181 14.84 -27.05 11.06
CA ASN A 181 16.28 -27.29 11.15
C ASN A 181 16.59 -28.62 10.47
N LEU A 182 17.44 -28.59 9.46
CA LEU A 182 17.84 -29.77 8.67
C LEU A 182 19.35 -29.94 8.79
N ASP A 183 19.76 -31.02 9.43
CA ASP A 183 21.17 -31.38 9.65
C ASP A 183 21.98 -30.24 10.31
N GLY A 184 21.36 -29.57 11.31
CA GLY A 184 22.02 -28.51 12.06
C GLY A 184 22.00 -27.14 11.38
N ARG A 185 21.28 -27.02 10.27
CA ARG A 185 21.13 -25.73 9.54
C ARG A 185 19.69 -25.22 9.65
N GLU A 186 19.53 -24.03 10.15
CA GLU A 186 18.23 -23.35 10.20
C GLU A 186 17.83 -22.92 8.79
N ALA A 187 16.66 -23.34 8.34
CA ALA A 187 16.16 -23.03 7.00
C ALA A 187 16.06 -21.50 6.77
N LEU A 188 15.67 -20.75 7.79
CA LEU A 188 15.59 -19.28 7.72
C LEU A 188 16.91 -18.61 7.29
N LEU A 189 18.06 -19.18 7.72
CA LEU A 189 19.36 -18.59 7.37
C LEU A 189 19.73 -18.79 5.90
N SER A 190 18.99 -19.66 5.20
CA SER A 190 19.17 -19.92 3.77
C SER A 190 18.16 -19.15 2.91
N ALA A 191 17.37 -18.27 3.52
CA ALA A 191 16.29 -17.55 2.83
C ALA A 191 16.85 -16.60 1.75
N GLY A 192 16.44 -16.82 0.51
CA GLY A 192 16.79 -15.99 -0.64
C GLY A 192 15.79 -14.83 -0.85
N PRO A 193 16.01 -14.02 -1.91
CA PRO A 193 15.15 -12.87 -2.20
C PRO A 193 13.67 -13.22 -2.29
N SER A 194 13.30 -14.25 -3.05
CA SER A 194 11.89 -14.64 -3.23
C SER A 194 11.17 -14.91 -1.91
N PHE A 195 11.86 -15.56 -0.95
CA PHE A 195 11.27 -15.81 0.38
C PHE A 195 11.09 -14.49 1.14
N ARG A 196 12.08 -13.61 1.11
CA ARG A 196 12.01 -12.30 1.79
C ARG A 196 10.86 -11.45 1.23
N ASP A 197 10.70 -11.42 -0.10
CA ASP A 197 9.64 -10.67 -0.74
C ASP A 197 8.27 -11.21 -0.36
N LEU A 198 8.08 -12.53 -0.45
CA LEU A 198 6.82 -13.18 -0.09
C LEU A 198 6.45 -12.96 1.39
N THR A 199 7.45 -12.91 2.26
CA THR A 199 7.22 -12.81 3.72
C THR A 199 7.43 -11.38 4.26
N ARG A 200 7.56 -10.38 3.40
CA ARG A 200 7.85 -9.00 3.79
C ARG A 200 6.84 -8.45 4.81
N THR A 201 5.57 -8.80 4.68
CA THR A 201 4.51 -8.29 5.56
C THR A 201 4.35 -9.07 6.86
N ALA A 202 5.10 -10.16 7.06
CA ALA A 202 4.95 -11.02 8.27
C ALA A 202 5.34 -10.32 9.59
N GLY A 203 6.03 -9.18 9.53
CA GLY A 203 6.40 -8.40 10.72
C GLY A 203 5.38 -7.35 11.15
N SER A 204 4.20 -7.33 10.56
CA SER A 204 3.18 -6.31 10.82
C SER A 204 2.53 -6.44 12.21
N ASN A 205 1.88 -5.36 12.66
CA ASN A 205 1.25 -5.31 13.99
C ASN A 205 0.13 -6.37 14.13
N PRO A 206 0.25 -7.31 15.07
CA PRO A 206 -0.71 -8.42 15.16
C PRO A 206 -2.14 -7.95 15.49
N GLN A 207 -2.29 -6.95 16.36
CA GLN A 207 -3.62 -6.49 16.77
C GLN A 207 -4.37 -5.85 15.59
N VAL A 208 -3.68 -5.00 14.83
CA VAL A 208 -4.25 -4.32 13.65
C VAL A 208 -4.75 -5.37 12.64
N TRP A 209 -3.89 -6.35 12.33
CA TRP A 209 -4.23 -7.34 11.31
C TRP A 209 -5.29 -8.34 11.79
N THR A 210 -5.27 -8.73 13.06
CA THR A 210 -6.34 -9.56 13.63
C THR A 210 -7.70 -8.85 13.49
N ASP A 211 -7.74 -7.55 13.80
CA ASP A 211 -8.98 -6.77 13.68
C ASP A 211 -9.45 -6.71 12.23
N ILE A 212 -8.53 -6.46 11.27
CA ILE A 212 -8.85 -6.43 9.84
C ILE A 212 -9.40 -7.79 9.37
N PHE A 213 -8.71 -8.89 9.73
CA PHE A 213 -9.13 -10.24 9.34
C PHE A 213 -10.53 -10.57 9.86
N MET A 214 -10.81 -10.20 11.11
CA MET A 214 -12.10 -10.49 11.74
C MET A 214 -13.22 -9.63 11.17
N GLU A 215 -12.94 -8.35 10.88
CA GLU A 215 -13.93 -7.47 10.25
C GLU A 215 -14.26 -7.89 8.82
N ASN A 216 -13.29 -8.48 8.10
CA ASN A 216 -13.49 -8.98 6.74
C ASN A 216 -13.50 -10.52 6.69
N SER A 217 -13.92 -11.17 7.77
CA SER A 217 -13.81 -12.64 7.92
C SER A 217 -14.57 -13.42 6.86
N ARG A 218 -15.73 -12.93 6.41
CA ARG A 218 -16.54 -13.59 5.37
C ARG A 218 -15.74 -13.73 4.06
N TRP A 219 -15.24 -12.63 3.53
CA TRP A 219 -14.55 -12.62 2.23
C TRP A 219 -13.16 -13.25 2.34
N LEU A 220 -12.47 -13.05 3.48
CA LEU A 220 -11.18 -13.69 3.71
C LEU A 220 -11.33 -15.22 3.78
N ALA A 221 -12.38 -15.73 4.44
CA ALA A 221 -12.63 -17.18 4.49
C ALA A 221 -12.93 -17.75 3.10
N GLU A 222 -13.64 -17.03 2.26
CA GLU A 222 -13.90 -17.40 0.85
C GLU A 222 -12.56 -17.47 0.09
N ALA A 223 -11.77 -16.41 0.14
CA ALA A 223 -10.47 -16.33 -0.54
C ALA A 223 -9.51 -17.45 -0.09
N LEU A 224 -9.52 -17.79 1.20
CA LEU A 224 -8.70 -18.88 1.75
C LEU A 224 -9.15 -20.24 1.24
N ARG A 225 -10.46 -20.49 1.11
CA ARG A 225 -10.96 -21.75 0.53
C ARG A 225 -10.54 -21.88 -0.93
N ASP A 226 -10.72 -20.84 -1.71
CA ASP A 226 -10.34 -20.84 -3.14
C ASP A 226 -8.83 -21.07 -3.29
N HIS A 227 -8.04 -20.44 -2.43
CA HIS A 227 -6.59 -20.60 -2.45
C HIS A 227 -6.18 -22.03 -2.06
N ARG A 228 -6.80 -22.60 -1.00
CA ARG A 228 -6.58 -23.99 -0.60
C ARG A 228 -6.86 -24.94 -1.78
N ASP A 229 -8.02 -24.76 -2.43
CA ASP A 229 -8.42 -25.61 -3.56
C ASP A 229 -7.41 -25.47 -4.74
N SER A 230 -6.81 -24.30 -4.90
CA SER A 230 -5.74 -24.09 -5.88
C SER A 230 -4.45 -24.84 -5.47
N ILE A 231 -4.07 -24.79 -4.20
CA ILE A 231 -2.91 -25.52 -3.65
C ILE A 231 -3.11 -27.03 -3.81
N ASP A 232 -4.32 -27.52 -3.56
CA ASP A 232 -4.62 -28.96 -3.71
C ASP A 232 -4.41 -29.43 -5.15
N ARG A 233 -4.81 -28.62 -6.16
CA ARG A 233 -4.57 -28.91 -7.59
C ARG A 233 -3.08 -28.90 -7.93
N ILE A 234 -2.33 -27.97 -7.36
CA ILE A 234 -0.87 -27.88 -7.55
C ILE A 234 -0.21 -29.13 -6.95
N LEU A 235 -0.62 -29.52 -5.74
CA LEU A 235 -0.10 -30.71 -5.08
C LEU A 235 -0.35 -31.97 -5.94
N GLU A 236 -1.57 -32.15 -6.43
CA GLU A 236 -1.92 -33.25 -7.33
C GLU A 236 -1.04 -33.27 -8.58
N ALA A 237 -0.81 -32.09 -9.18
CA ALA A 237 0.03 -31.98 -10.38
C ALA A 237 1.49 -32.34 -10.10
N VAL A 238 2.02 -31.91 -8.94
CA VAL A 238 3.39 -32.26 -8.52
C VAL A 238 3.51 -33.75 -8.28
N GLU A 239 2.57 -34.36 -7.55
CA GLU A 239 2.59 -35.78 -7.21
C GLU A 239 2.42 -36.67 -8.45
N SER A 240 1.62 -36.25 -9.43
CA SER A 240 1.39 -37.02 -10.67
C SER A 240 2.41 -36.70 -11.78
N GLY A 241 3.30 -35.73 -11.59
CA GLY A 241 4.25 -35.29 -12.62
C GLY A 241 3.58 -34.57 -13.79
N ASN A 242 2.49 -33.87 -13.56
CA ASN A 242 1.75 -33.15 -14.60
C ASN A 242 2.45 -31.81 -14.93
N GLU A 243 3.54 -31.89 -15.69
CA GLU A 243 4.34 -30.73 -16.09
C GLU A 243 3.52 -29.72 -16.93
N ALA A 244 2.58 -30.20 -17.74
CA ALA A 244 1.77 -29.33 -18.60
C ALA A 244 0.89 -28.38 -17.75
N PHE A 245 0.28 -28.90 -16.68
CA PHE A 245 -0.50 -28.07 -15.75
C PHE A 245 0.39 -27.03 -15.07
N LEU A 246 1.55 -27.44 -14.57
CA LEU A 246 2.46 -26.53 -13.85
C LEU A 246 2.98 -25.42 -14.79
N THR A 247 3.37 -25.79 -16.02
CA THR A 247 3.80 -24.80 -17.02
C THR A 247 2.68 -23.82 -17.36
N GLY A 248 1.46 -24.33 -17.56
CA GLY A 248 0.30 -23.47 -17.85
C GLY A 248 0.02 -22.47 -16.75
N MET A 249 0.03 -22.94 -15.50
CA MET A 249 -0.20 -22.10 -14.32
C MET A 249 0.84 -20.97 -14.25
N ILE A 250 2.12 -21.30 -14.42
CA ILE A 250 3.21 -20.29 -14.35
C ILE A 250 3.06 -19.26 -15.48
N THR A 251 2.74 -19.74 -16.69
CA THR A 251 2.53 -18.87 -17.87
C THR A 251 1.37 -17.90 -17.63
N GLU A 252 0.26 -18.40 -17.08
CA GLU A 252 -0.90 -17.57 -16.76
C GLU A 252 -0.56 -16.53 -15.70
N ALA A 253 0.16 -16.93 -14.66
CA ALA A 253 0.60 -16.01 -13.59
C ALA A 253 1.48 -14.88 -14.17
N ALA A 254 2.41 -15.21 -15.06
CA ALA A 254 3.26 -14.22 -15.73
C ALA A 254 2.42 -13.23 -16.55
N ALA A 255 1.43 -13.73 -17.29
CA ALA A 255 0.53 -12.87 -18.09
C ALA A 255 -0.27 -11.93 -17.17
N ASN A 256 -0.78 -12.44 -16.06
CA ASN A 256 -1.54 -11.62 -15.10
C ASN A 256 -0.65 -10.56 -14.43
N ARG A 257 0.61 -10.90 -14.11
CA ARG A 257 1.57 -9.92 -13.56
C ARG A 257 1.83 -8.79 -14.57
N ASN A 258 2.01 -9.14 -15.85
CA ASN A 258 2.21 -8.13 -16.89
C ASN A 258 1.00 -7.18 -17.00
N ARG A 259 -0.23 -7.74 -16.98
CA ARG A 259 -1.46 -6.92 -16.99
C ARG A 259 -1.52 -5.96 -15.79
N MET A 260 -1.08 -6.40 -14.61
CA MET A 260 -1.03 -5.56 -13.42
C MET A 260 -0.08 -4.38 -13.62
N LEU A 261 1.13 -4.65 -14.13
CA LEU A 261 2.14 -3.60 -14.39
C LEU A 261 1.66 -2.62 -15.46
N GLU A 262 0.99 -3.11 -16.52
CA GLU A 262 0.42 -2.25 -17.55
C GLU A 262 -0.65 -1.31 -16.99
N ALA A 263 -1.45 -1.81 -16.04
CA ALA A 263 -2.49 -1.00 -15.40
C ALA A 263 -1.89 0.11 -14.51
N GLU A 264 -0.68 -0.10 -14.01
CA GLU A 264 0.06 0.91 -13.26
C GLU A 264 0.86 1.85 -14.18
N HIS A 265 0.65 1.75 -15.47
CA HIS A 265 1.40 2.47 -16.52
C HIS A 265 2.90 2.09 -16.56
N LEU A 266 3.22 0.93 -16.01
CA LEU A 266 4.57 0.37 -16.00
C LEU A 266 4.62 -0.81 -17.00
N ALA A 267 4.44 -0.52 -18.31
CA ALA A 267 4.53 -1.57 -19.33
C ALA A 267 5.93 -2.20 -19.28
N PRO A 268 6.06 -3.52 -19.08
CA PRO A 268 7.39 -4.15 -18.98
C PRO A 268 8.28 -3.89 -20.21
N SER A 269 7.68 -3.72 -21.39
CA SER A 269 8.42 -3.40 -22.62
C SER A 269 9.04 -2.01 -22.59
N GLU A 270 8.59 -1.14 -21.69
CA GLU A 270 9.11 0.22 -21.54
C GLU A 270 10.04 0.36 -20.33
N LEU A 271 10.19 -0.71 -19.55
CA LEU A 271 11.06 -0.67 -18.37
C LEU A 271 12.45 -1.19 -18.70
N PHE A 272 13.45 -0.57 -18.09
CA PHE A 272 14.86 -0.94 -18.20
C PHE A 272 15.45 -1.06 -16.81
N VAL A 273 16.30 -2.06 -16.61
CA VAL A 273 17.05 -2.22 -15.36
C VAL A 273 18.46 -1.67 -15.58
N VAL A 274 18.79 -0.62 -14.87
CA VAL A 274 20.15 -0.07 -14.83
C VAL A 274 20.90 -0.77 -13.71
N LYS A 275 21.82 -1.64 -14.05
CA LYS A 275 22.65 -2.39 -13.10
C LYS A 275 23.93 -1.64 -12.84
N VAL A 276 24.21 -1.39 -11.56
CA VAL A 276 25.33 -0.57 -11.12
C VAL A 276 26.13 -1.38 -10.09
N PRO A 277 27.24 -2.00 -10.46
CA PRO A 277 28.13 -2.60 -9.46
C PRO A 277 28.67 -1.52 -8.52
N VAL A 278 28.49 -1.72 -7.22
CA VAL A 278 28.92 -0.73 -6.22
C VAL A 278 29.59 -1.43 -5.02
N PHE A 279 30.58 -0.78 -4.44
CA PHE A 279 31.10 -1.18 -3.14
C PHE A 279 30.12 -0.75 -2.04
N ASP A 280 29.84 -1.64 -1.10
CA ASP A 280 28.92 -1.36 0.01
C ASP A 280 29.61 -0.39 1.00
N ARG A 281 29.35 0.90 0.82
CA ARG A 281 29.88 1.96 1.68
C ARG A 281 28.80 3.00 1.97
N PRO A 282 28.85 3.66 3.14
CA PRO A 282 27.89 4.71 3.44
C PRO A 282 27.84 5.78 2.36
N GLY A 283 26.61 6.13 1.95
CA GLY A 283 26.35 7.18 0.99
C GLY A 283 26.30 6.75 -0.46
N VAL A 284 26.67 5.50 -0.81
CA VAL A 284 26.71 5.08 -2.22
C VAL A 284 25.29 5.09 -2.84
N LEU A 285 24.30 4.61 -2.12
CA LEU A 285 22.91 4.64 -2.60
C LEU A 285 22.43 6.09 -2.81
N SER A 286 22.67 6.95 -1.81
CA SER A 286 22.30 8.36 -1.90
C SER A 286 23.00 9.05 -3.08
N GLN A 287 24.27 8.75 -3.32
CA GLN A 287 25.01 9.33 -4.44
C GLN A 287 24.38 9.00 -5.78
N VAL A 288 24.01 7.73 -5.96
CA VAL A 288 23.38 7.24 -7.20
C VAL A 288 21.96 7.81 -7.36
N THR A 289 21.11 7.69 -6.33
CA THR A 289 19.71 8.11 -6.43
C THR A 289 19.57 9.63 -6.58
N VAL A 290 20.36 10.41 -5.84
CA VAL A 290 20.34 11.88 -5.95
C VAL A 290 20.84 12.32 -7.33
N ALA A 291 21.86 11.66 -7.88
CA ALA A 291 22.35 12.00 -9.22
C ALA A 291 21.27 11.80 -10.28
N LEU A 292 20.56 10.66 -10.23
CA LEU A 292 19.45 10.37 -11.16
C LEU A 292 18.30 11.36 -10.98
N GLY A 293 17.89 11.61 -9.72
CA GLY A 293 16.82 12.56 -9.43
C GLY A 293 17.13 13.98 -9.93
N ASN A 294 18.37 14.46 -9.73
CA ASN A 294 18.81 15.78 -10.21
C ASN A 294 18.80 15.86 -11.74
N ALA A 295 18.98 14.71 -12.42
CA ALA A 295 18.90 14.65 -13.89
C ALA A 295 17.46 14.45 -14.40
N GLY A 296 16.46 14.49 -13.51
CA GLY A 296 15.06 14.30 -13.85
C GLY A 296 14.72 12.86 -14.26
N ILE A 297 15.49 11.89 -13.77
CA ILE A 297 15.27 10.47 -14.05
C ILE A 297 14.54 9.86 -12.85
N ASN A 298 13.30 9.42 -13.08
CA ASN A 298 12.51 8.72 -12.05
C ASN A 298 13.01 7.29 -11.90
N ILE A 299 13.10 6.82 -10.65
CA ILE A 299 13.42 5.43 -10.31
C ILE A 299 12.10 4.77 -9.92
N GLU A 300 11.64 3.82 -10.74
CA GLU A 300 10.37 3.10 -10.52
C GLU A 300 10.52 2.04 -9.43
N ASP A 301 11.71 1.40 -9.37
CA ASP A 301 12.01 0.39 -8.35
C ASP A 301 13.52 0.35 -8.10
N LEU A 302 13.92 -0.13 -6.92
CA LEU A 302 15.32 -0.19 -6.53
C LEU A 302 15.56 -1.46 -5.69
N ALA A 303 16.56 -2.25 -6.10
CA ALA A 303 16.98 -3.42 -5.35
C ALA A 303 18.51 -3.42 -5.20
N PHE A 304 19.01 -3.84 -4.05
CA PHE A 304 20.44 -3.98 -3.83
C PHE A 304 20.77 -5.44 -3.49
N HIS A 305 21.46 -6.10 -4.40
CA HIS A 305 21.86 -7.50 -4.25
C HIS A 305 23.32 -7.55 -3.78
N ARG A 306 23.49 -7.79 -2.49
CA ARG A 306 24.83 -7.86 -1.88
C ARG A 306 25.50 -9.17 -2.27
N ILE A 307 26.74 -9.09 -2.79
CA ILE A 307 27.57 -10.27 -3.10
C ILE A 307 28.36 -10.66 -1.84
N SER A 308 29.11 -9.72 -1.27
CA SER A 308 29.82 -9.92 0.00
C SER A 308 30.17 -8.56 0.61
N ILE A 309 30.58 -8.56 1.88
CA ILE A 309 31.01 -7.33 2.56
C ILE A 309 32.25 -6.73 1.85
N GLU A 310 33.13 -7.58 1.34
CA GLU A 310 34.38 -7.13 0.72
C GLU A 310 34.22 -6.75 -0.75
N GLN A 311 33.32 -7.40 -1.45
CA GLN A 311 33.12 -7.22 -2.91
C GLN A 311 31.99 -6.24 -3.24
N GLY A 312 31.17 -5.86 -2.23
CA GLY A 312 30.03 -4.99 -2.48
C GLY A 312 28.84 -5.74 -3.07
N GLY A 313 28.19 -5.14 -4.05
CA GLY A 313 26.99 -5.74 -4.66
C GLY A 313 26.60 -5.05 -5.97
N VAL A 314 25.41 -5.40 -6.45
CA VAL A 314 24.82 -4.76 -7.63
C VAL A 314 23.57 -4.01 -7.20
N LEU A 315 23.56 -2.72 -7.50
CA LEU A 315 22.36 -1.89 -7.34
C LEU A 315 21.58 -1.98 -8.67
N SER A 316 20.36 -2.46 -8.63
CA SER A 316 19.45 -2.56 -9.75
C SER A 316 18.42 -1.45 -9.62
N LEU A 317 18.32 -0.60 -10.65
CA LEU A 317 17.41 0.55 -10.66
C LEU A 317 16.49 0.38 -11.87
N VAL A 318 15.18 0.33 -11.65
CA VAL A 318 14.21 0.24 -12.73
C VAL A 318 13.84 1.67 -13.14
N VAL A 319 13.93 1.95 -14.45
CA VAL A 319 13.55 3.25 -15.02
C VAL A 319 12.65 3.03 -16.24
N SER A 320 11.82 4.02 -16.58
CA SER A 320 10.90 3.96 -17.72
C SER A 320 11.53 4.56 -18.99
N GLY A 321 11.52 3.79 -20.09
CA GLY A 321 11.97 4.22 -21.41
C GLY A 321 13.43 3.90 -21.68
N SER A 322 13.70 3.42 -22.90
CA SER A 322 15.06 3.08 -23.35
C SER A 322 16.00 4.30 -23.27
N ASP A 323 15.52 5.43 -23.77
CA ASP A 323 16.30 6.69 -23.76
C ASP A 323 16.65 7.12 -22.32
N THR A 324 15.74 6.87 -21.37
CA THR A 324 15.97 7.14 -19.94
C THR A 324 17.03 6.19 -19.38
N GLY A 325 16.96 4.92 -19.74
CA GLY A 325 17.96 3.92 -19.36
C GLY A 325 19.35 4.30 -19.87
N ASP A 326 19.45 4.70 -21.12
CA ASP A 326 20.72 5.13 -21.71
C ASP A 326 21.28 6.38 -21.05
N ARG A 327 20.41 7.39 -20.78
CA ARG A 327 20.80 8.61 -20.06
C ARG A 327 21.28 8.30 -18.64
N ALA A 328 20.61 7.38 -17.95
CA ALA A 328 21.02 6.95 -16.61
C ALA A 328 22.39 6.30 -16.64
N VAL A 329 22.65 5.43 -17.60
CA VAL A 329 23.96 4.79 -17.77
C VAL A 329 25.06 5.83 -18.03
N GLU A 330 24.80 6.76 -18.95
CA GLU A 330 25.79 7.80 -19.30
C GLU A 330 26.12 8.67 -18.08
N LEU A 331 25.08 9.08 -17.34
CA LEU A 331 25.23 9.88 -16.11
C LEU A 331 26.08 9.14 -15.07
N LEU A 332 25.74 7.87 -14.82
CA LEU A 332 26.42 7.07 -13.79
C LEU A 332 27.86 6.74 -14.18
N ARG A 333 28.11 6.52 -15.46
CA ARG A 333 29.50 6.37 -15.97
C ARG A 333 30.30 7.65 -15.78
N GLY A 334 29.68 8.80 -15.95
CA GLY A 334 30.31 10.09 -15.66
C GLY A 334 30.68 10.24 -14.18
N LEU A 335 30.03 9.50 -13.29
CA LEU A 335 30.35 9.45 -11.86
C LEU A 335 31.27 8.26 -11.48
N ASN A 336 31.87 7.63 -12.49
CA ASN A 336 32.80 6.49 -12.36
C ASN A 336 32.12 5.20 -11.85
N TYR A 337 30.84 5.01 -12.16
CA TYR A 337 30.15 3.73 -11.95
C TYR A 337 30.12 2.95 -13.25
N ASP A 338 30.34 1.64 -13.18
CA ASP A 338 30.30 0.76 -14.37
C ASP A 338 28.86 0.31 -14.61
N ALA A 339 28.00 1.25 -15.01
CA ALA A 339 26.55 1.03 -15.18
C ALA A 339 26.24 0.44 -16.57
N VAL A 340 25.24 -0.47 -16.62
CA VAL A 340 24.68 -1.00 -17.85
C VAL A 340 23.14 -1.03 -17.76
N ALA A 341 22.45 -0.73 -18.86
CA ALA A 341 21.00 -0.86 -18.95
C ALA A 341 20.64 -2.12 -19.74
N VAL A 342 19.67 -2.89 -19.24
CA VAL A 342 19.11 -4.05 -19.93
C VAL A 342 17.59 -3.92 -19.90
N PRO A 343 16.89 -4.40 -20.93
CA PRO A 343 15.42 -4.44 -20.88
C PRO A 343 14.96 -5.22 -19.64
N PHE A 344 13.92 -4.73 -19.00
CA PHE A 344 13.33 -5.40 -17.83
C PHE A 344 12.76 -6.75 -18.30
N THR A 345 13.19 -7.83 -17.66
CA THR A 345 12.63 -9.16 -17.88
C THR A 345 12.22 -9.76 -16.54
N ASN A 346 11.26 -10.65 -16.56
CA ASN A 346 10.81 -11.31 -15.32
C ASN A 346 11.93 -12.10 -14.61
N ALA A 347 12.98 -12.45 -15.34
CA ALA A 347 14.17 -13.11 -14.76
C ALA A 347 15.06 -12.15 -13.98
N GLU A 348 14.86 -10.84 -14.15
CA GLU A 348 15.68 -9.79 -13.52
C GLU A 348 15.04 -9.23 -12.24
N ALA A 349 13.80 -9.63 -11.97
CA ALA A 349 13.05 -9.15 -10.80
C ALA A 349 13.21 -10.05 -9.55
N GLY A 350 14.10 -11.05 -9.60
CA GLY A 350 14.31 -12.00 -8.52
C GLY A 350 15.65 -11.83 -7.78
#